data_a124d00321fd35f3ff019c9a2032a240
#
_entry.id   a124d00321fd35f3ff019c9a2032a240
#
_cell.length_a   1.000
_cell.length_b   1.000
_cell.length_c   1.000
_cell.angle_alpha   90.00
_cell.angle_beta   90.00
_cell.angle_gamma   90.00
#
_symmetry.space_group_name_H-M   'P 1'
#
loop_
_entity.id
_entity.type
_entity.pdbx_description
1 polymer ?
#
loop_
_entity_poly.entity_id
_entity_poly.type
_entity_poly.pdbx_seq_one_letter_code
_entity_poly.pdbx_strand_id
1 'polypeptide(L)'
;MGSSSDWETLQHAAAILAEFGIPHECRVVSAHRMPDDMFAYAAGAAGRGLKAIIAGAGGAAHLPGMLAAKTVVPVLGVPVPSRHLQGVDSLHSIVQMPKGVPVATFAIGAAGAANAALFAVAMLANQDAALRVRLEQYRAGQTAAARAMTQELK
;
A
#
# COMPACT_ATOMS: atom_id res chain seq x y z
N MET A 1 7.50 4.81 2.96
CA MET A 1 8.08 3.74 3.80
C MET A 1 8.90 4.33 4.93
N GLY A 2 9.02 3.61 6.06
CA GLY A 2 9.76 4.10 7.25
C GLY A 2 11.28 3.93 7.17
N SER A 3 11.74 3.05 6.29
CA SER A 3 13.16 2.72 6.09
C SER A 3 13.37 2.24 4.66
N SER A 4 14.61 2.34 4.16
CA SER A 4 14.99 1.73 2.88
C SER A 4 14.90 0.19 2.89
N SER A 5 15.00 -0.44 4.08
CA SER A 5 14.77 -1.88 4.24
C SER A 5 13.36 -2.33 3.91
N ASP A 6 12.36 -1.44 3.98
CA ASP A 6 10.97 -1.75 3.64
C ASP A 6 10.75 -1.86 2.12
N TRP A 7 11.77 -1.45 1.32
CA TRP A 7 11.70 -1.47 -0.13
C TRP A 7 11.53 -2.89 -0.70
N GLU A 8 12.14 -3.89 -0.06
CA GLU A 8 11.95 -5.30 -0.44
C GLU A 8 10.45 -5.66 -0.51
N THR A 9 9.64 -5.12 0.38
CA THR A 9 8.17 -5.28 0.36
C THR A 9 7.49 -4.30 -0.59
N LEU A 10 7.81 -3.00 -0.49
CA LEU A 10 7.06 -1.94 -1.18
C LEU A 10 7.33 -1.86 -2.69
N GLN A 11 8.44 -2.42 -3.20
CA GLN A 11 8.70 -2.53 -4.64
C GLN A 11 7.58 -3.28 -5.38
N HIS A 12 6.88 -4.22 -4.72
CA HIS A 12 5.75 -4.93 -5.32
C HIS A 12 4.55 -4.02 -5.58
N ALA A 13 4.33 -3.01 -4.73
CA ALA A 13 3.34 -1.97 -5.00
C ALA A 13 3.76 -1.08 -6.18
N ALA A 14 5.02 -0.65 -6.21
CA ALA A 14 5.54 0.17 -7.30
C ALA A 14 5.47 -0.56 -8.64
N ALA A 15 5.77 -1.86 -8.68
CA ALA A 15 5.66 -2.69 -9.89
C ALA A 15 4.22 -2.72 -10.44
N ILE A 16 3.21 -2.93 -9.58
CA ILE A 16 1.80 -2.90 -9.97
C ILE A 16 1.40 -1.50 -10.48
N LEU A 17 1.78 -0.43 -9.78
CA LEU A 17 1.46 0.92 -10.23
C LEU A 17 2.09 1.23 -11.59
N ALA A 18 3.33 0.80 -11.83
CA ALA A 18 4.01 0.93 -13.10
C ALA A 18 3.32 0.11 -14.22
N GLU A 19 2.93 -1.14 -13.96
CA GLU A 19 2.17 -2.00 -14.88
C GLU A 19 0.87 -1.31 -15.33
N PHE A 20 0.16 -0.66 -14.38
CA PHE A 20 -1.05 0.11 -14.68
C PHE A 20 -0.78 1.53 -15.17
N GLY A 21 0.47 1.95 -15.38
CA GLY A 21 0.83 3.28 -15.84
C GLY A 21 0.40 4.40 -14.88
N ILE A 22 0.28 4.12 -13.59
CA ILE A 22 -0.09 5.09 -12.57
C ILE A 22 1.15 5.87 -12.13
N PRO A 23 1.20 7.20 -12.34
CA PRO A 23 2.29 8.02 -11.82
C PRO A 23 2.41 7.88 -10.30
N HIS A 24 3.62 7.62 -9.82
CA HIS A 24 3.88 7.44 -8.40
C HIS A 24 5.29 7.90 -8.02
N GLU A 25 5.49 8.17 -6.75
CA GLU A 25 6.80 8.44 -6.17
C GLU A 25 7.07 7.46 -5.02
N CYS A 26 8.35 7.16 -4.79
CA CYS A 26 8.78 6.32 -3.67
C CYS A 26 9.61 7.16 -2.72
N ARG A 27 9.21 7.24 -1.44
CA ARG A 27 9.85 8.08 -0.42
C ARG A 27 10.08 7.33 0.87
N VAL A 28 11.23 7.57 1.50
CA VAL A 28 11.45 7.23 2.91
C VAL A 28 11.02 8.44 3.74
N VAL A 29 10.04 8.25 4.63
CA VAL A 29 9.56 9.23 5.61
C VAL A 29 9.36 8.50 6.94
N SER A 30 10.39 8.51 7.78
CA SER A 30 10.38 7.73 9.02
C SER A 30 9.56 8.43 10.11
N ALA A 31 8.54 7.73 10.63
CA ALA A 31 7.70 8.26 11.71
C ALA A 31 8.50 8.59 12.99
N HIS A 32 9.54 7.83 13.29
CA HIS A 32 10.30 7.95 14.54
C HIS A 32 11.61 8.75 14.39
N ARG A 33 12.17 8.84 13.18
CA ARG A 33 13.49 9.47 12.96
C ARG A 33 13.42 10.80 12.24
N MET A 34 12.30 11.07 11.54
CA MET A 34 12.04 12.32 10.83
C MET A 34 10.54 12.68 10.88
N PRO A 35 9.97 12.85 12.11
CA PRO A 35 8.53 13.06 12.29
C PRO A 35 8.02 14.33 11.61
N ASP A 36 8.78 15.41 11.67
CA ASP A 36 8.37 16.69 11.06
C ASP A 36 8.28 16.59 9.53
N ASP A 37 9.25 15.95 8.89
CA ASP A 37 9.21 15.70 7.43
C ASP A 37 8.03 14.78 7.06
N MET A 38 7.75 13.78 7.87
CA MET A 38 6.61 12.87 7.67
C MET A 38 5.28 13.64 7.80
N PHE A 39 5.14 14.52 8.78
CA PHE A 39 3.95 15.36 8.93
C PHE A 39 3.81 16.36 7.78
N ALA A 40 4.90 17.01 7.37
CA ALA A 40 4.90 17.91 6.22
C ALA A 40 4.51 17.18 4.93
N TYR A 41 5.03 15.96 4.72
CA TYR A 41 4.66 15.12 3.59
C TYR A 41 3.16 14.82 3.57
N ALA A 42 2.59 14.40 4.70
CA ALA A 42 1.18 14.07 4.81
C ALA A 42 0.27 15.31 4.62
N ALA A 43 0.60 16.41 5.28
CA ALA A 43 -0.16 17.65 5.19
C ALA A 43 -0.18 18.24 3.76
N GLY A 44 0.94 18.13 3.04
CA GLY A 44 1.06 18.58 1.66
C GLY A 44 0.47 17.64 0.60
N ALA A 45 0.10 16.40 0.96
CA ALA A 45 -0.27 15.35 0.01
C ALA A 45 -1.46 15.73 -0.89
N ALA A 46 -2.54 16.24 -0.30
CA ALA A 46 -3.74 16.64 -1.04
C ALA A 46 -3.45 17.82 -2.00
N GLY A 47 -2.71 18.84 -1.53
CA GLY A 47 -2.33 19.99 -2.36
C GLY A 47 -1.41 19.63 -3.53
N ARG A 48 -0.63 18.56 -3.40
CA ARG A 48 0.20 17.99 -4.48
C ARG A 48 -0.58 17.10 -5.45
N GLY A 49 -1.87 16.85 -5.18
CA GLY A 49 -2.73 16.04 -6.04
C GLY A 49 -2.60 14.53 -5.85
N LEU A 50 -1.97 14.05 -4.76
CA LEU A 50 -1.92 12.63 -4.45
C LEU A 50 -3.34 12.08 -4.25
N LYS A 51 -3.60 10.90 -4.80
CA LYS A 51 -4.92 10.24 -4.72
C LYS A 51 -4.96 9.15 -3.66
N ALA A 52 -3.81 8.59 -3.32
CA ALA A 52 -3.62 7.64 -2.23
C ALA A 52 -2.17 7.66 -1.75
N ILE A 53 -1.93 7.19 -0.53
CA ILE A 53 -0.60 6.95 0.02
C ILE A 53 -0.50 5.49 0.43
N ILE A 54 0.36 4.72 -0.22
CA ILE A 54 0.67 3.35 0.23
C ILE A 54 1.81 3.45 1.23
N ALA A 55 1.53 3.11 2.49
CA ALA A 55 2.44 3.30 3.60
C ALA A 55 2.85 1.95 4.21
N GLY A 56 4.11 1.55 4.00
CA GLY A 56 4.69 0.34 4.58
C GLY A 56 5.56 0.63 5.79
N ALA A 57 5.41 -0.16 6.84
CA ALA A 57 6.24 -0.10 8.04
C ALA A 57 6.31 -1.45 8.76
N GLY A 58 7.44 -1.71 9.44
CA GLY A 58 7.69 -2.93 10.20
C GLY A 58 7.87 -2.69 11.70
N GLY A 59 7.58 -3.71 12.51
CA GLY A 59 7.68 -3.65 13.97
C GLY A 59 6.62 -2.73 14.59
N ALA A 60 7.05 -1.69 15.31
CA ALA A 60 6.19 -0.58 15.76
C ALA A 60 5.79 0.28 14.55
N ALA A 61 4.91 -0.24 13.73
CA ALA A 61 4.55 0.27 12.41
C ALA A 61 3.57 1.46 12.49
N HIS A 62 3.98 2.54 13.14
CA HIS A 62 3.13 3.72 13.41
C HIS A 62 2.93 4.61 12.17
N LEU A 63 3.81 4.50 11.16
CA LEU A 63 3.82 5.39 10.00
C LEU A 63 2.45 5.54 9.30
N PRO A 64 1.70 4.46 8.97
CA PRO A 64 0.43 4.61 8.27
C PRO A 64 -0.60 5.40 9.08
N GLY A 65 -0.74 5.11 10.38
CA GLY A 65 -1.65 5.82 11.27
C GLY A 65 -1.28 7.29 11.46
N MET A 66 0.01 7.60 11.60
CA MET A 66 0.49 8.96 11.76
C MET A 66 0.30 9.80 10.47
N LEU A 67 0.50 9.21 9.29
CA LEU A 67 0.16 9.84 8.01
C LEU A 67 -1.34 10.11 7.93
N ALA A 68 -2.18 9.10 8.21
CA ALA A 68 -3.64 9.23 8.14
C ALA A 68 -4.20 10.31 9.08
N ALA A 69 -3.54 10.54 10.21
CA ALA A 69 -3.91 11.61 11.15
C ALA A 69 -3.62 13.04 10.62
N LYS A 70 -2.85 13.18 9.54
CA LYS A 70 -2.39 14.48 9.00
C LYS A 70 -2.84 14.76 7.58
N THR A 71 -3.58 13.86 6.93
CA THR A 71 -4.07 14.05 5.57
C THR A 71 -5.49 13.52 5.41
N VAL A 72 -6.21 14.09 4.45
CA VAL A 72 -7.50 13.55 3.97
C VAL A 72 -7.31 12.58 2.80
N VAL A 73 -6.09 12.42 2.30
CA VAL A 73 -5.76 11.46 1.25
C VAL A 73 -5.83 10.05 1.83
N PRO A 74 -6.52 9.10 1.18
CA PRO A 74 -6.61 7.72 1.67
C PRO A 74 -5.23 7.10 1.92
N VAL A 75 -5.04 6.52 3.11
CA VAL A 75 -3.81 5.81 3.49
C VAL A 75 -4.05 4.30 3.47
N LEU A 76 -3.21 3.61 2.70
CA LEU A 76 -3.23 2.17 2.46
C LEU A 76 -2.04 1.56 3.19
N GLY A 77 -2.28 0.95 4.34
CA GLY A 77 -1.27 0.44 5.25
C GLY A 77 -0.81 -0.97 4.86
N VAL A 78 0.49 -1.16 4.74
CA VAL A 78 1.12 -2.44 4.43
C VAL A 78 2.03 -2.85 5.60
N PRO A 79 1.67 -3.91 6.35
CA PRO A 79 2.56 -4.46 7.35
C PRO A 79 3.80 -5.09 6.69
N VAL A 80 4.99 -4.60 7.06
CA VAL A 80 6.26 -5.17 6.58
C VAL A 80 6.70 -6.28 7.53
N PRO A 81 7.20 -7.42 7.02
CA PRO A 81 7.73 -8.49 7.84
C PRO A 81 8.80 -7.98 8.84
N SER A 82 8.68 -8.36 10.10
CA SER A 82 9.62 -8.03 11.16
C SER A 82 10.48 -9.25 11.53
N ARG A 83 11.67 -8.99 12.08
CA ARG A 83 12.64 -10.03 12.39
C ARG A 83 12.13 -11.08 13.40
N HIS A 84 11.40 -10.66 14.43
CA HIS A 84 11.04 -11.54 15.55
C HIS A 84 9.61 -12.09 15.45
N LEU A 85 8.65 -11.30 14.95
CA LEU A 85 7.24 -11.67 14.89
C LEU A 85 6.71 -11.76 13.45
N GLN A 86 7.62 -11.77 12.46
CA GLN A 86 7.30 -11.98 11.04
C GLN A 86 6.20 -11.05 10.49
N GLY A 87 6.06 -9.86 11.08
CA GLY A 87 5.10 -8.84 10.67
C GLY A 87 3.76 -8.86 11.41
N VAL A 88 3.52 -9.80 12.34
CA VAL A 88 2.31 -9.80 13.18
C VAL A 88 2.26 -8.57 14.07
N ASP A 89 3.39 -8.15 14.63
CA ASP A 89 3.56 -6.89 15.34
C ASP A 89 3.29 -5.67 14.45
N SER A 90 3.77 -5.69 13.21
CA SER A 90 3.49 -4.65 12.21
C SER A 90 1.98 -4.56 11.92
N LEU A 91 1.33 -5.71 11.70
CA LEU A 91 -0.11 -5.78 11.45
C LEU A 91 -0.91 -5.21 12.64
N HIS A 92 -0.61 -5.65 13.85
CA HIS A 92 -1.29 -5.16 15.05
C HIS A 92 -1.08 -3.66 15.28
N SER A 93 0.10 -3.14 14.94
CA SER A 93 0.41 -1.69 15.04
C SER A 93 -0.40 -0.83 14.06
N ILE A 94 -0.89 -1.40 12.95
CA ILE A 94 -1.56 -0.66 11.86
C ILE A 94 -3.08 -0.82 11.94
N VAL A 95 -3.60 -2.03 12.22
CA VAL A 95 -5.00 -2.38 11.94
C VAL A 95 -6.01 -1.79 12.94
N GLN A 96 -5.63 -1.62 14.21
CA GLN A 96 -6.56 -1.17 15.27
C GLN A 96 -6.62 0.36 15.40
N MET A 97 -6.94 1.03 14.29
CA MET A 97 -7.07 2.48 14.27
C MET A 97 -8.32 2.96 15.04
N PRO A 98 -8.21 4.10 15.76
CA PRO A 98 -9.36 4.70 16.44
C PRO A 98 -10.39 5.22 15.45
N LYS A 99 -11.65 5.31 15.91
CA LYS A 99 -12.73 5.94 15.13
C LYS A 99 -12.32 7.38 14.72
N GLY A 100 -12.42 7.67 13.43
CA GLY A 100 -12.14 8.99 12.86
C GLY A 100 -10.82 9.09 12.09
N VAL A 101 -9.91 8.13 12.25
CA VAL A 101 -8.62 8.10 11.52
C VAL A 101 -8.44 6.74 10.85
N PRO A 102 -9.08 6.50 9.69
CA PRO A 102 -9.04 5.19 9.03
C PRO A 102 -7.70 4.96 8.31
N VAL A 103 -7.23 3.72 8.38
CA VAL A 103 -6.18 3.17 7.51
C VAL A 103 -6.70 1.87 6.90
N ALA A 104 -6.76 1.78 5.59
CA ALA A 104 -7.06 0.51 4.91
C ALA A 104 -5.84 -0.41 5.03
N THR A 105 -5.94 -1.46 5.84
CA THR A 105 -4.82 -2.34 6.15
C THR A 105 -4.84 -3.60 5.28
N PHE A 106 -3.70 -3.94 4.68
CA PHE A 106 -3.53 -5.07 3.76
C PHE A 106 -2.76 -6.22 4.41
N ALA A 107 -2.56 -7.29 3.66
CA ALA A 107 -1.81 -8.45 4.11
C ALA A 107 -0.34 -8.10 4.42
N ILE A 108 0.33 -8.93 5.21
CA ILE A 108 1.74 -8.79 5.53
C ILE A 108 2.59 -9.05 4.28
N GLY A 109 3.59 -8.22 4.02
CA GLY A 109 4.62 -8.46 3.02
C GLY A 109 4.20 -8.16 1.57
N ALA A 110 4.84 -8.84 0.63
CA ALA A 110 4.74 -8.59 -0.81
C ALA A 110 3.30 -8.63 -1.35
N ALA A 111 2.51 -9.62 -0.93
CA ALA A 111 1.11 -9.74 -1.34
C ALA A 111 0.27 -8.54 -0.87
N GLY A 112 0.52 -8.07 0.36
CA GLY A 112 -0.13 -6.87 0.89
C GLY A 112 0.22 -5.61 0.12
N ALA A 113 1.49 -5.43 -0.24
CA ALA A 113 1.96 -4.31 -1.05
C ALA A 113 1.32 -4.30 -2.44
N ALA A 114 1.31 -5.44 -3.13
CA ALA A 114 0.65 -5.58 -4.44
C ALA A 114 -0.86 -5.29 -4.35
N ASN A 115 -1.54 -5.84 -3.35
CA ASN A 115 -2.98 -5.62 -3.14
C ASN A 115 -3.30 -4.17 -2.76
N ALA A 116 -2.44 -3.48 -2.01
CA ALA A 116 -2.60 -2.05 -1.73
C ALA A 116 -2.54 -1.22 -3.02
N ALA A 117 -1.62 -1.55 -3.94
CA ALA A 117 -1.54 -0.91 -5.25
C ALA A 117 -2.77 -1.22 -6.12
N LEU A 118 -3.21 -2.49 -6.20
CA LEU A 118 -4.43 -2.87 -6.91
C LEU A 118 -5.68 -2.19 -6.34
N PHE A 119 -5.73 -1.98 -5.03
CA PHE A 119 -6.81 -1.23 -4.40
C PHE A 119 -6.77 0.26 -4.80
N ALA A 120 -5.58 0.88 -4.84
CA ALA A 120 -5.43 2.24 -5.36
C ALA A 120 -5.87 2.34 -6.82
N VAL A 121 -5.47 1.37 -7.68
CA VAL A 121 -5.94 1.27 -9.07
C VAL A 121 -7.47 1.18 -9.11
N ALA A 122 -8.09 0.35 -8.28
CA ALA A 122 -9.55 0.20 -8.24
C ALA A 122 -10.26 1.50 -7.81
N MET A 123 -9.70 2.24 -6.85
CA MET A 123 -10.22 3.55 -6.46
C MET A 123 -10.20 4.54 -7.64
N LEU A 124 -9.10 4.60 -8.38
CA LEU A 124 -8.95 5.46 -9.56
C LEU A 124 -9.87 5.03 -10.71
N ALA A 125 -10.02 3.74 -10.93
CA ALA A 125 -10.86 3.15 -11.96
C ALA A 125 -12.38 3.47 -11.80
N ASN A 126 -12.80 3.95 -10.63
CA ASN A 126 -14.18 4.42 -10.45
C ASN A 126 -14.50 5.66 -11.32
N GLN A 127 -13.49 6.44 -11.68
CA GLN A 127 -13.64 7.65 -12.48
C GLN A 127 -12.89 7.57 -13.83
N ASP A 128 -12.24 6.44 -14.11
CA ASP A 128 -11.50 6.19 -15.35
C ASP A 128 -11.92 4.85 -15.98
N ALA A 129 -12.73 4.93 -17.03
CA ALA A 129 -13.27 3.76 -17.72
C ALA A 129 -12.18 2.93 -18.40
N ALA A 130 -11.12 3.56 -18.94
CA ALA A 130 -10.02 2.84 -19.56
C ALA A 130 -9.20 2.07 -18.53
N LEU A 131 -8.95 2.67 -17.39
CA LEU A 131 -8.28 2.00 -16.27
C LEU A 131 -9.13 0.85 -15.72
N ARG A 132 -10.45 1.02 -15.67
CA ARG A 132 -11.38 -0.04 -15.28
C ARG A 132 -11.27 -1.28 -16.16
N VAL A 133 -11.30 -1.09 -17.48
CA VAL A 133 -11.14 -2.20 -18.45
C VAL A 133 -9.81 -2.92 -18.25
N ARG A 134 -8.73 -2.21 -18.00
CA ARG A 134 -7.42 -2.81 -17.72
C ARG A 134 -7.43 -3.62 -16.43
N LEU A 135 -8.08 -3.13 -15.38
CA LEU A 135 -8.21 -3.86 -14.12
C LEU A 135 -9.06 -5.15 -14.29
N GLU A 136 -10.13 -5.10 -15.08
CA GLU A 136 -10.93 -6.27 -15.43
C GLU A 136 -10.12 -7.30 -16.22
N GLN A 137 -9.33 -6.87 -17.18
CA GLN A 137 -8.42 -7.74 -17.94
C GLN A 137 -7.37 -8.39 -17.04
N TYR A 138 -6.76 -7.63 -16.12
CA TYR A 138 -5.83 -8.16 -15.11
C TYR A 138 -6.50 -9.29 -14.29
N ARG A 139 -7.71 -9.06 -13.78
CA ARG A 139 -8.47 -10.06 -13.02
C ARG A 139 -8.82 -11.30 -13.85
N ALA A 140 -9.20 -11.11 -15.11
CA ALA A 140 -9.45 -12.22 -16.03
C ALA A 140 -8.19 -13.07 -16.27
N GLY A 141 -7.02 -12.43 -16.40
CA GLY A 141 -5.73 -13.11 -16.49
C GLY A 141 -5.42 -13.95 -15.23
N GLN A 142 -5.65 -13.40 -14.03
CA GLN A 142 -5.50 -14.14 -12.77
C GLN A 142 -6.42 -15.39 -12.73
N THR A 143 -7.67 -15.22 -13.18
CA THR A 143 -8.64 -16.33 -13.26
C THR A 143 -8.17 -17.41 -14.24
N ALA A 144 -7.67 -17.02 -15.42
CA ALA A 144 -7.15 -17.96 -16.41
C ALA A 144 -5.94 -18.72 -15.88
N ALA A 145 -5.00 -18.04 -15.23
CA ALA A 145 -3.83 -18.65 -14.60
C ALA A 145 -4.24 -19.67 -13.52
N ALA A 146 -5.18 -19.31 -12.64
CA ALA A 146 -5.66 -20.22 -11.60
C ALA A 146 -6.34 -21.48 -12.19
N ARG A 147 -7.11 -21.34 -13.26
CA ARG A 147 -7.71 -22.50 -13.96
C ARG A 147 -6.67 -23.43 -14.58
N ALA A 148 -5.59 -22.87 -15.12
CA ALA A 148 -4.50 -23.66 -15.71
C ALA A 148 -3.79 -24.54 -14.67
N MET A 149 -3.69 -24.11 -13.41
CA MET A 149 -3.05 -24.89 -12.33
C MET A 149 -3.68 -26.28 -12.14
N THR A 150 -4.96 -26.44 -12.45
CA THR A 150 -5.63 -27.75 -12.34
C THR A 150 -4.98 -28.82 -13.24
N GLN A 151 -4.38 -28.41 -14.36
CA GLN A 151 -3.71 -29.35 -15.28
C GLN A 151 -2.32 -29.77 -14.79
N GLU A 152 -1.77 -29.07 -13.79
CA GLU A 152 -0.49 -29.36 -13.15
C GLU A 152 -0.62 -30.48 -12.08
N LEU A 153 -1.86 -30.78 -11.67
CA LEU A 153 -2.18 -31.82 -10.68
C LEU A 153 -2.24 -33.18 -11.32
N LYS A 154 -1.05 -33.71 -11.79
CA LYS A 154 -0.90 -35.02 -12.41
C LYS A 154 -0.13 -35.97 -11.51
#